data_c67cc72d234f0f3d1bdd584b64d5077b
#
_entry.id   c67cc72d234f0f3d1bdd584b64d5077b
#
_cell.length_a   1.000
_cell.length_b   1.000
_cell.length_c   1.000
_cell.angle_alpha   90.00
_cell.angle_beta   90.00
_cell.angle_gamma   90.00
#
_symmetry.space_group_name_H-M   'P 1'
#
loop_
_entity.id
_entity.type
_entity.pdbx_description
1 polymer ?
#
loop_
_entity_poly.entity_id
_entity_poly.type
_entity_poly.pdbx_seq_one_letter_code
_entity_poly.pdbx_strand_id
1 'polypeptide(L)'
;MNYNETFIKGVFVIEPKVFNDARGYFFEAWKEQEFRDNVGDVHFIQDNESKSSFGVLRGLHYQKGEYAQAKLVRVIKGTVLDVAVDIRQGSPTFGKHVMVELSEENKCQLFIPRGFAHGFLVKSDEAIFTYKVDNIYAPQAEAGIRWDDPDLAIKWPIDGMEVLTSDKDMKQPLLKDAVLF
;
A
#
# COMPACT_ATOMS: atom_id res chain seq x y z
N MET A 1 13.74 -12.71 -7.12
CA MET A 1 12.40 -12.44 -6.53
C MET A 1 11.32 -12.98 -7.46
N ASN A 2 10.11 -13.28 -6.95
CA ASN A 2 8.96 -13.58 -7.80
C ASN A 2 8.09 -12.32 -7.89
N TYR A 3 7.70 -11.93 -9.10
CA TYR A 3 6.85 -10.76 -9.36
C TYR A 3 5.51 -11.25 -9.89
N ASN A 4 4.49 -11.18 -9.05
CA ASN A 4 3.16 -11.70 -9.37
C ASN A 4 2.20 -10.53 -9.61
N GLU A 5 1.86 -10.26 -10.89
CA GLU A 5 0.85 -9.25 -11.19
C GLU A 5 -0.51 -9.72 -10.69
N THR A 6 -1.24 -8.85 -10.01
CA THR A 6 -2.58 -9.15 -9.51
C THR A 6 -3.62 -9.07 -10.64
N PHE A 7 -4.90 -9.32 -10.33
CA PHE A 7 -5.98 -9.12 -11.30
C PHE A 7 -6.20 -7.63 -11.68
N ILE A 8 -5.66 -6.70 -10.88
CA ILE A 8 -5.64 -5.26 -11.21
C ILE A 8 -4.29 -4.94 -11.84
N LYS A 9 -4.33 -4.65 -13.14
CA LYS A 9 -3.13 -4.40 -13.94
C LYS A 9 -2.23 -3.32 -13.35
N GLY A 10 -0.94 -3.65 -13.23
CA GLY A 10 0.10 -2.78 -12.71
C GLY A 10 0.35 -2.94 -11.21
N VAL A 11 -0.51 -3.65 -10.47
CA VAL A 11 -0.29 -3.95 -9.05
C VAL A 11 0.39 -5.31 -8.91
N PHE A 12 1.54 -5.35 -8.23
CA PHE A 12 2.35 -6.57 -8.09
C PHE A 12 2.56 -6.94 -6.64
N VAL A 13 2.36 -8.22 -6.33
CA VAL A 13 2.87 -8.84 -5.11
C VAL A 13 4.27 -9.38 -5.42
N ILE A 14 5.26 -8.93 -4.65
CA ILE A 14 6.66 -9.29 -4.86
C ILE A 14 7.12 -10.16 -3.68
N GLU A 15 7.50 -11.39 -3.98
CA GLU A 15 7.97 -12.37 -3.00
C GLU A 15 9.50 -12.46 -3.07
N PRO A 16 10.22 -12.04 -2.01
CA PRO A 16 11.67 -12.12 -2.01
C PRO A 16 12.16 -13.56 -1.85
N LYS A 17 13.35 -13.86 -2.39
CA LYS A 17 14.06 -15.08 -2.06
C LYS A 17 14.80 -14.89 -0.75
N VAL A 18 14.37 -15.57 0.30
CA VAL A 18 14.97 -15.50 1.64
C VAL A 18 15.96 -16.63 1.82
N PHE A 19 17.16 -16.30 2.30
CA PHE A 19 18.23 -17.23 2.64
C PHE A 19 18.37 -17.29 4.16
N ASN A 20 18.16 -18.47 4.73
CA ASN A 20 18.24 -18.69 6.17
C ASN A 20 19.49 -19.48 6.55
N ASP A 21 20.13 -19.11 7.66
CA ASP A 21 21.23 -19.86 8.30
C ASP A 21 21.17 -19.75 9.83
N ALA A 22 22.16 -20.28 10.54
CA ALA A 22 22.22 -20.27 12.02
C ALA A 22 22.29 -18.85 12.64
N ARG A 23 22.57 -17.81 11.84
CA ARG A 23 22.67 -16.41 12.28
C ARG A 23 21.36 -15.64 12.06
N GLY A 24 20.39 -16.21 11.32
CA GLY A 24 19.14 -15.56 10.93
C GLY A 24 18.89 -15.68 9.44
N TYR A 25 18.51 -14.58 8.80
CA TYR A 25 18.18 -14.56 7.37
C TYR A 25 18.81 -13.38 6.64
N PHE A 26 18.94 -13.56 5.33
CA PHE A 26 19.30 -12.50 4.38
C PHE A 26 18.36 -12.57 3.18
N PHE A 27 17.97 -11.42 2.64
CA PHE A 27 17.34 -11.31 1.34
C PHE A 27 17.61 -9.95 0.71
N GLU A 28 17.60 -9.89 -0.61
CA GLU A 28 17.58 -8.62 -1.35
C GLU A 28 16.17 -8.04 -1.27
N ALA A 29 16.02 -6.92 -0.58
CA ALA A 29 14.70 -6.27 -0.45
C ALA A 29 14.37 -5.39 -1.67
N TRP A 30 15.39 -4.90 -2.36
CA TRP A 30 15.26 -4.06 -3.54
C TRP A 30 16.44 -4.26 -4.49
N LYS A 31 16.15 -4.35 -5.78
CA LYS A 31 17.13 -4.40 -6.85
C LYS A 31 16.57 -3.72 -8.08
N GLU A 32 17.07 -2.54 -8.40
CA GLU A 32 16.52 -1.64 -9.43
C GLU A 32 16.38 -2.34 -10.79
N GLN A 33 17.43 -3.00 -11.27
CA GLN A 33 17.42 -3.63 -12.58
C GLN A 33 16.34 -4.75 -12.66
N GLU A 34 16.25 -5.60 -11.64
CA GLU A 34 15.29 -6.70 -11.60
C GLU A 34 13.85 -6.19 -11.54
N PHE A 35 13.62 -5.09 -10.78
CA PHE A 35 12.31 -4.44 -10.73
C PHE A 35 11.94 -3.83 -12.09
N ARG A 36 12.86 -3.14 -12.72
CA ARG A 36 12.66 -2.55 -14.06
C ARG A 36 12.28 -3.60 -15.09
N ASP A 37 12.95 -4.75 -15.08
CA ASP A 37 12.73 -5.84 -16.03
C ASP A 37 11.36 -6.53 -15.85
N ASN A 38 10.82 -6.56 -14.62
CA ASN A 38 9.59 -7.31 -14.30
C ASN A 38 8.35 -6.43 -14.09
N VAL A 39 8.52 -5.19 -13.62
CA VAL A 39 7.41 -4.29 -13.26
C VAL A 39 7.37 -3.05 -14.15
N GLY A 40 8.52 -2.40 -14.35
CA GLY A 40 8.63 -1.20 -15.16
C GLY A 40 9.65 -0.19 -14.65
N ASP A 41 9.89 0.85 -15.45
CA ASP A 41 10.87 1.89 -15.15
C ASP A 41 10.31 2.90 -14.13
N VAL A 42 10.47 2.58 -12.85
CA VAL A 42 10.06 3.42 -11.72
C VAL A 42 11.30 3.79 -10.92
N HIS A 43 11.56 5.09 -10.78
CA HIS A 43 12.69 5.61 -10.03
C HIS A 43 12.24 6.08 -8.64
N PHE A 44 12.52 5.29 -7.61
CA PHE A 44 12.20 5.66 -6.23
C PHE A 44 13.21 6.65 -5.68
N ILE A 45 12.70 7.73 -5.07
CA ILE A 45 13.50 8.88 -4.59
C ILE A 45 13.44 9.09 -3.08
N GLN A 46 12.52 8.40 -2.38
CA GLN A 46 12.33 8.58 -0.94
C GLN A 46 11.89 7.29 -0.29
N ASP A 47 12.44 7.01 0.90
CA ASP A 47 12.01 5.96 1.81
C ASP A 47 11.31 6.56 3.03
N ASN A 48 10.22 5.94 3.46
CA ASN A 48 9.47 6.33 4.63
C ASN A 48 9.29 5.14 5.57
N GLU A 49 9.22 5.41 6.87
CA GLU A 49 8.90 4.43 7.89
C GLU A 49 7.83 4.97 8.83
N SER A 50 6.92 4.09 9.25
CA SER A 50 5.93 4.39 10.28
C SER A 50 5.79 3.22 11.23
N LYS A 51 5.49 3.52 12.50
CA LYS A 51 5.11 2.54 13.52
C LYS A 51 3.66 2.77 13.92
N SER A 52 2.90 1.69 14.07
CA SER A 52 1.49 1.72 14.44
C SER A 52 1.15 0.54 15.34
N SER A 53 0.19 0.71 16.25
CA SER A 53 -0.31 -0.33 17.15
C SER A 53 -1.47 -1.10 16.51
N PHE A 54 -1.87 -2.21 17.16
CA PHE A 54 -3.03 -3.01 16.78
C PHE A 54 -4.28 -2.15 16.52
N GLY A 55 -5.03 -2.48 15.49
CA GLY A 55 -6.28 -1.79 15.13
C GLY A 55 -6.09 -0.44 14.43
N VAL A 56 -4.86 0.08 14.32
CA VAL A 56 -4.62 1.30 13.53
C VAL A 56 -4.91 1.04 12.06
N LEU A 57 -5.79 1.84 11.48
CA LEU A 57 -6.07 1.90 10.07
C LEU A 57 -5.65 3.28 9.53
N ARG A 58 -4.78 3.26 8.52
CA ARG A 58 -4.33 4.47 7.80
C ARG A 58 -4.81 4.39 6.36
N GLY A 59 -5.47 5.41 5.89
CA GLY A 59 -5.91 5.46 4.49
C GLY A 59 -7.36 5.91 4.29
N LEU A 60 -7.83 5.88 3.08
CA LEU A 60 -7.08 5.56 1.85
C LEU A 60 -6.43 6.84 1.29
N HIS A 61 -5.11 6.84 1.07
CA HIS A 61 -4.35 8.05 0.72
C HIS A 61 -3.74 7.98 -0.67
N TYR A 62 -3.69 9.13 -1.34
CA TYR A 62 -2.97 9.34 -2.60
C TYR A 62 -2.56 10.80 -2.76
N GLN A 63 -1.74 11.10 -3.76
CA GLN A 63 -1.47 12.47 -4.21
C GLN A 63 -1.95 12.64 -5.64
N LYS A 64 -2.54 13.82 -5.93
CA LYS A 64 -3.18 14.14 -7.21
C LYS A 64 -2.21 14.69 -8.24
N GLY A 65 -2.59 14.57 -9.53
CA GLY A 65 -1.94 15.23 -10.64
C GLY A 65 -0.47 14.90 -10.80
N GLU A 66 0.35 15.89 -11.04
CA GLU A 66 1.80 15.74 -11.24
C GLU A 66 2.55 15.19 -10.01
N TYR A 67 1.96 15.31 -8.82
CA TYR A 67 2.52 14.80 -7.56
C TYR A 67 2.10 13.37 -7.24
N ALA A 68 1.36 12.71 -8.13
CA ALA A 68 0.99 11.30 -7.95
C ALA A 68 2.22 10.44 -7.64
N GLN A 69 2.06 9.48 -6.72
CA GLN A 69 3.14 8.61 -6.26
C GLN A 69 2.83 7.14 -6.54
N ALA A 70 3.78 6.44 -7.14
CA ALA A 70 3.85 5.00 -7.01
C ALA A 70 4.52 4.63 -5.69
N LYS A 71 4.13 3.49 -5.13
CA LYS A 71 4.64 3.03 -3.82
C LYS A 71 5.10 1.58 -3.92
N LEU A 72 6.22 1.29 -3.26
CA LEU A 72 6.64 -0.08 -2.96
C LEU A 72 6.66 -0.24 -1.45
N VAL A 73 5.75 -1.03 -0.92
CA VAL A 73 5.50 -1.12 0.52
C VAL A 73 5.86 -2.50 1.08
N ARG A 74 6.29 -2.54 2.33
CA ARG A 74 6.55 -3.79 3.07
C ARG A 74 6.47 -3.60 4.58
N VAL A 75 6.35 -4.72 5.31
CA VAL A 75 6.40 -4.76 6.77
C VAL A 75 7.76 -5.24 7.24
N ILE A 76 8.37 -4.51 8.18
CA ILE A 76 9.62 -4.88 8.86
C ILE A 76 9.33 -5.71 10.10
N LYS A 77 8.28 -5.34 10.84
CA LYS A 77 7.82 -6.00 12.06
C LYS A 77 6.31 -6.06 12.10
N GLY A 78 5.77 -7.18 12.56
CA GLY A 78 4.33 -7.38 12.69
C GLY A 78 3.64 -7.75 11.38
N THR A 79 2.33 -7.52 11.33
CA THR A 79 1.46 -7.91 10.22
C THR A 79 0.44 -6.82 9.94
N VAL A 80 0.26 -6.50 8.66
CA VAL A 80 -0.81 -5.61 8.19
C VAL A 80 -1.63 -6.28 7.09
N LEU A 81 -2.88 -5.87 6.93
CA LEU A 81 -3.64 -6.06 5.71
C LEU A 81 -3.53 -4.79 4.89
N ASP A 82 -2.85 -4.86 3.78
CA ASP A 82 -2.59 -3.76 2.86
C ASP A 82 -3.62 -3.73 1.73
N VAL A 83 -4.11 -2.54 1.37
CA VAL A 83 -5.18 -2.37 0.40
C VAL A 83 -4.81 -1.31 -0.62
N ALA A 84 -4.88 -1.67 -1.89
CA ALA A 84 -4.73 -0.75 -3.02
C ALA A 84 -6.01 -0.72 -3.85
N VAL A 85 -6.58 0.48 -4.03
CA VAL A 85 -7.84 0.72 -4.77
C VAL A 85 -7.53 1.43 -6.08
N ASP A 86 -7.98 0.89 -7.19
CA ASP A 86 -7.89 1.55 -8.50
C ASP A 86 -8.85 2.73 -8.58
N ILE A 87 -8.30 3.95 -8.64
CA ILE A 87 -9.08 5.19 -8.76
C ILE A 87 -8.85 5.92 -10.09
N ARG A 88 -8.31 5.21 -11.10
CA ARG A 88 -8.11 5.73 -12.46
C ARG A 88 -9.44 5.73 -13.20
N GLN A 89 -9.96 6.91 -13.53
CA GLN A 89 -11.18 7.05 -14.31
C GLN A 89 -10.99 6.42 -15.70
N GLY A 90 -11.96 5.62 -16.12
CA GLY A 90 -11.88 4.86 -17.38
C GLY A 90 -11.13 3.53 -17.30
N SER A 91 -10.53 3.18 -16.16
CA SER A 91 -9.96 1.85 -15.95
C SER A 91 -11.06 0.77 -15.90
N PRO A 92 -10.87 -0.41 -16.50
CA PRO A 92 -11.80 -1.53 -16.38
C PRO A 92 -11.93 -2.06 -14.96
N THR A 93 -10.99 -1.69 -14.08
CA THR A 93 -10.97 -2.07 -12.66
C THR A 93 -11.21 -0.87 -11.72
N PHE A 94 -11.75 0.24 -12.25
CA PHE A 94 -12.11 1.40 -11.43
C PHE A 94 -12.99 0.99 -10.23
N GLY A 95 -12.64 1.45 -9.03
CA GLY A 95 -13.31 1.11 -7.78
C GLY A 95 -13.03 -0.31 -7.26
N LYS A 96 -12.30 -1.15 -8.01
CA LYS A 96 -11.85 -2.45 -7.50
C LYS A 96 -10.60 -2.30 -6.65
N HIS A 97 -10.38 -3.25 -5.75
CA HIS A 97 -9.23 -3.22 -4.85
C HIS A 97 -8.60 -4.61 -4.75
N VAL A 98 -7.32 -4.62 -4.43
CA VAL A 98 -6.60 -5.80 -3.95
C VAL A 98 -6.36 -5.66 -2.45
N MET A 99 -6.38 -6.79 -1.74
CA MET A 99 -6.06 -6.88 -0.31
C MET A 99 -4.95 -7.92 -0.15
N VAL A 100 -3.84 -7.53 0.44
CA VAL A 100 -2.66 -8.38 0.60
C VAL A 100 -2.18 -8.35 2.04
N GLU A 101 -1.99 -9.51 2.64
CA GLU A 101 -1.32 -9.57 3.94
C GLU A 101 0.19 -9.41 3.75
N LEU A 102 0.75 -8.39 4.38
CA LEU A 102 2.19 -8.14 4.45
C LEU A 102 2.67 -8.33 5.88
N SER A 103 3.75 -9.08 6.07
CA SER A 103 4.26 -9.37 7.41
C SER A 103 5.77 -9.52 7.46
N GLU A 104 6.33 -9.43 8.67
CA GLU A 104 7.72 -9.80 8.94
C GLU A 104 8.02 -11.28 8.64
N GLU A 105 7.00 -12.14 8.61
CA GLU A 105 7.16 -13.56 8.32
C GLU A 105 7.21 -13.83 6.81
N ASN A 106 6.21 -13.33 6.06
CA ASN A 106 6.14 -13.59 4.62
C ASN A 106 7.10 -12.72 3.81
N LYS A 107 7.54 -11.58 4.36
CA LYS A 107 8.46 -10.60 3.73
C LYS A 107 8.02 -10.10 2.36
N CYS A 108 6.75 -10.34 2.02
CA CYS A 108 6.16 -9.86 0.78
C CYS A 108 6.15 -8.35 0.71
N GLN A 109 6.18 -7.83 -0.49
CA GLN A 109 6.03 -6.42 -0.80
C GLN A 109 4.87 -6.23 -1.76
N LEU A 110 4.22 -5.07 -1.69
CA LEU A 110 3.20 -4.69 -2.66
C LEU A 110 3.69 -3.47 -3.44
N PHE A 111 3.73 -3.58 -4.76
CA PHE A 111 3.91 -2.44 -5.64
C PHE A 111 2.55 -1.91 -6.07
N ILE A 112 2.35 -0.61 -5.87
CA ILE A 112 1.12 0.12 -6.15
C ILE A 112 1.49 1.27 -7.10
N PRO A 113 1.03 1.27 -8.36
CA PRO A 113 1.36 2.32 -9.31
C PRO A 113 0.63 3.63 -8.99
N ARG A 114 0.97 4.69 -9.71
CA ARG A 114 0.22 5.96 -9.67
C ARG A 114 -1.23 5.74 -10.09
N GLY A 115 -2.16 6.51 -9.53
CA GLY A 115 -3.59 6.37 -9.83
C GLY A 115 -4.32 5.38 -8.91
N PHE A 116 -3.72 5.09 -7.76
CA PHE A 116 -4.32 4.24 -6.73
C PHE A 116 -4.44 4.97 -5.40
N ALA A 117 -5.51 4.70 -4.67
CA ALA A 117 -5.63 5.02 -3.25
C ALA A 117 -5.13 3.84 -2.43
N HIS A 118 -4.38 4.12 -1.37
CA HIS A 118 -3.67 3.12 -0.57
C HIS A 118 -3.96 3.28 0.91
N GLY A 119 -4.13 2.17 1.60
CA GLY A 119 -4.26 2.13 3.05
C GLY A 119 -3.94 0.76 3.61
N PHE A 120 -3.80 0.67 4.93
CA PHE A 120 -3.57 -0.60 5.60
C PHE A 120 -4.19 -0.64 7.00
N LEU A 121 -4.48 -1.86 7.47
CA LEU A 121 -4.94 -2.17 8.82
C LEU A 121 -3.88 -3.01 9.54
N VAL A 122 -3.49 -2.60 10.75
CA VAL A 122 -2.56 -3.35 11.60
C VAL A 122 -3.27 -4.50 12.30
N LYS A 123 -2.76 -5.72 12.12
CA LYS A 123 -3.34 -6.98 12.63
C LYS A 123 -2.55 -7.59 13.79
N SER A 124 -1.32 -7.16 14.03
CA SER A 124 -0.46 -7.55 15.14
C SER A 124 -0.45 -6.50 16.25
N ASP A 125 0.14 -6.77 17.40
CA ASP A 125 0.24 -5.82 18.53
C ASP A 125 0.85 -4.49 18.09
N GLU A 126 1.85 -4.55 17.20
CA GLU A 126 2.43 -3.40 16.54
C GLU A 126 2.91 -3.78 15.12
N ALA A 127 3.03 -2.80 14.25
CA ALA A 127 3.68 -2.97 12.95
C ALA A 127 4.64 -1.82 12.66
N ILE A 128 5.81 -2.17 12.09
CA ILE A 128 6.75 -1.22 11.46
C ILE A 128 6.61 -1.41 9.96
N PHE A 129 6.12 -0.36 9.32
CA PHE A 129 5.77 -0.33 7.90
C PHE A 129 6.68 0.64 7.15
N THR A 130 7.32 0.17 6.09
CA THR A 130 8.20 0.99 5.25
C THR A 130 7.70 1.03 3.82
N TYR A 131 7.94 2.16 3.14
CA TYR A 131 7.57 2.29 1.74
C TYR A 131 8.47 3.28 0.98
N LYS A 132 8.82 2.89 -0.24
CA LYS A 132 9.48 3.75 -1.22
C LYS A 132 8.43 4.48 -2.05
N VAL A 133 8.74 5.72 -2.44
CA VAL A 133 7.92 6.52 -3.35
C VAL A 133 8.75 7.10 -4.48
N ASP A 134 8.13 7.26 -5.65
CA ASP A 134 8.76 7.75 -6.89
C ASP A 134 8.56 9.25 -7.12
N ASN A 135 7.96 9.97 -6.17
CA ASN A 135 7.74 11.40 -6.26
C ASN A 135 7.79 12.06 -4.87
N ILE A 136 7.98 13.37 -4.84
CA ILE A 136 8.05 14.14 -3.59
C ILE A 136 6.69 14.19 -2.87
N TYR A 137 6.74 14.39 -1.55
CA TYR A 137 5.54 14.71 -0.78
C TYR A 137 5.12 16.16 -1.04
N ALA A 138 3.86 16.35 -1.44
CA ALA A 138 3.25 17.64 -1.74
C ALA A 138 1.93 17.79 -0.96
N PRO A 139 1.93 18.48 0.20
CA PRO A 139 0.73 18.60 1.04
C PRO A 139 -0.49 19.14 0.29
N GLN A 140 -0.28 20.06 -0.67
CA GLN A 140 -1.35 20.66 -1.50
C GLN A 140 -1.98 19.66 -2.48
N ALA A 141 -1.28 18.59 -2.80
CA ALA A 141 -1.77 17.53 -3.69
C ALA A 141 -2.33 16.32 -2.93
N GLU A 142 -2.18 16.31 -1.62
CA GLU A 142 -2.66 15.20 -0.79
C GLU A 142 -4.19 15.07 -0.88
N ALA A 143 -4.65 13.84 -1.01
CA ALA A 143 -6.05 13.48 -1.06
C ALA A 143 -6.28 12.10 -0.47
N GLY A 144 -7.53 11.77 -0.23
CA GLY A 144 -7.92 10.46 0.27
C GLY A 144 -9.38 10.15 0.00
N ILE A 145 -9.75 8.91 0.30
CA ILE A 145 -11.11 8.42 0.29
C ILE A 145 -11.36 7.74 1.65
N ARG A 146 -12.54 7.84 2.18
CA ARG A 146 -12.89 7.16 3.43
C ARG A 146 -12.69 5.66 3.28
N TRP A 147 -12.05 5.08 4.28
CA TRP A 147 -11.73 3.65 4.32
C TRP A 147 -12.98 2.75 4.37
N ASP A 148 -14.10 3.26 4.89
CA ASP A 148 -15.40 2.61 5.03
C ASP A 148 -16.40 3.01 3.92
N ASP A 149 -15.89 3.49 2.78
CA ASP A 149 -16.72 3.89 1.64
C ASP A 149 -17.61 2.71 1.17
N PRO A 150 -18.95 2.90 1.09
CA PRO A 150 -19.86 1.84 0.75
C PRO A 150 -19.76 1.36 -0.70
N ASP A 151 -19.32 2.23 -1.62
CA ASP A 151 -19.17 1.88 -3.03
C ASP A 151 -17.90 1.06 -3.26
N LEU A 152 -16.84 1.30 -2.48
CA LEU A 152 -15.64 0.48 -2.47
C LEU A 152 -15.87 -0.88 -1.78
N ALA A 153 -16.77 -0.93 -0.79
CA ALA A 153 -17.20 -2.14 -0.08
C ALA A 153 -16.03 -3.03 0.39
N ILE A 154 -14.91 -2.41 0.85
CA ILE A 154 -13.74 -3.12 1.31
C ILE A 154 -14.08 -3.92 2.57
N LYS A 155 -13.81 -5.22 2.54
CA LYS A 155 -14.10 -6.13 3.65
C LYS A 155 -12.96 -6.17 4.65
N TRP A 156 -12.77 -5.08 5.36
CA TRP A 156 -11.80 -5.02 6.45
C TRP A 156 -12.16 -6.05 7.54
N PRO A 157 -11.20 -6.86 8.03
CA PRO A 157 -11.46 -7.84 9.09
C PRO A 157 -11.44 -7.16 10.46
N ILE A 158 -12.46 -6.35 10.74
CA ILE A 158 -12.57 -5.51 11.93
C ILE A 158 -13.60 -6.00 12.94
N ASP A 159 -14.19 -7.18 12.74
CA ASP A 159 -15.21 -7.73 13.66
C ASP A 159 -14.63 -7.89 15.08
N GLY A 160 -15.21 -7.16 16.03
CA GLY A 160 -14.75 -7.13 17.42
C GLY A 160 -13.46 -6.33 17.67
N MET A 161 -12.97 -5.60 16.66
CA MET A 161 -11.77 -4.75 16.75
C MET A 161 -12.18 -3.29 16.92
N GLU A 162 -11.56 -2.57 17.84
CA GLU A 162 -11.60 -1.11 17.87
C GLU A 162 -10.66 -0.55 16.78
N VAL A 163 -11.24 0.09 15.77
CA VAL A 163 -10.48 0.68 14.67
C VAL A 163 -10.00 2.07 15.09
N LEU A 164 -8.68 2.27 15.06
CA LEU A 164 -8.03 3.53 15.38
C LEU A 164 -7.61 4.25 14.10
N THR A 165 -8.28 5.36 13.80
CA THR A 165 -7.97 6.21 12.64
C THR A 165 -7.64 7.63 13.07
N SER A 166 -6.99 8.40 12.20
CA SER A 166 -6.80 9.83 12.42
C SER A 166 -8.10 10.61 12.12
N ASP A 167 -8.24 11.78 12.78
CA ASP A 167 -9.34 12.72 12.45
C ASP A 167 -9.36 13.10 10.97
N LYS A 168 -8.19 13.12 10.33
CA LYS A 168 -8.04 13.40 8.91
C LYS A 168 -8.64 12.28 8.06
N ASP A 169 -8.36 11.03 8.39
CA ASP A 169 -8.87 9.87 7.66
C ASP A 169 -10.38 9.74 7.78
N MET A 170 -10.93 10.08 8.96
CA MET A 170 -12.38 10.12 9.19
C MET A 170 -13.09 11.23 8.40
N LYS A 171 -12.39 12.30 8.02
CA LYS A 171 -12.95 13.44 7.28
C LYS A 171 -12.75 13.35 5.78
N GLN A 172 -12.12 12.29 5.27
CA GLN A 172 -11.95 12.09 3.84
C GLN A 172 -13.32 11.96 3.13
N PRO A 173 -13.42 12.43 1.87
CA PRO A 173 -14.65 12.28 1.09
C PRO A 173 -14.95 10.81 0.76
N LEU A 174 -16.19 10.54 0.36
CA LEU A 174 -16.54 9.29 -0.31
C LEU A 174 -15.99 9.28 -1.75
N LEU A 175 -15.87 8.10 -2.34
CA LEU A 175 -15.35 7.91 -3.71
C LEU A 175 -16.03 8.83 -4.73
N LYS A 176 -17.37 8.95 -4.64
CA LYS A 176 -18.19 9.76 -5.56
C LYS A 176 -17.89 11.27 -5.47
N ASP A 177 -17.36 11.74 -4.34
CA ASP A 177 -17.07 13.16 -4.06
C ASP A 177 -15.55 13.44 -4.09
N ALA A 178 -14.73 12.41 -4.29
CA ALA A 178 -13.28 12.51 -4.30
C ALA A 178 -12.75 13.06 -5.64
N VAL A 179 -11.62 13.77 -5.58
CA VAL A 179 -10.90 14.23 -6.78
C VAL A 179 -9.98 13.12 -7.26
N LEU A 180 -10.35 12.45 -8.33
CA LEU A 180 -9.70 11.26 -8.86
C LEU A 180 -8.71 11.56 -10.01
N PHE A 181 -8.10 10.49 -10.56
CA PHE A 181 -7.19 10.51 -11.72
C PHE A 181 -7.93 10.37 -13.04
#